data_0549995baa164e34387bc406ef8667c1
#
_entry.id   0549995baa164e34387bc406ef8667c1
#
_cell.length_a   1.000
_cell.length_b   1.000
_cell.length_c   1.000
_cell.angle_alpha   90.00
_cell.angle_beta   90.00
_cell.angle_gamma   90.00
#
_symmetry.space_group_name_H-M   'P 1'
#
loop_
_entity.id
_entity.type
_entity.pdbx_description
1 polymer ?
#
loop_
_entity_poly.entity_id
_entity_poly.type
_entity_poly.pdbx_seq_one_letter_code
_entity_poly.pdbx_strand_id
1 'polypeptide(L)'
;MKISKISKAVLGSVALSAVLTGAALADPAIIYDLGGKFDKSFNEAAYNGAEAWKAETGGNYIDLELQNDAQREQALRRFASQGANPIVMAGFSWTAALDAVAPEFADTNFVVIDTVVDQPNVQSILFDEHTGSFLVGALAALKSETGTLGFVGGMDVPLIHKFYCGYAQGAKHVNPDATLIESYTGTTPAAWNDPVTAGELAQAAMDSGADVVFAAAGGSGLGVLQAMADAGRYSIGVDSNQNYLHPGSVLTSMVKRVDVAVTTAFNEAGDDATFMPGLTILGLAEDGVGYAVDENNQDLLTEEMVATAEDLKAQIIAGDIEVHDYTTDSSCPL
;
A
#
# COMPACT_ATOMS: atom_id res chain seq x y z
N MET A 1 -35.05 -62.62 -65.14
CA MET A 1 -34.00 -62.62 -64.13
C MET A 1 -33.81 -61.12 -63.71
N LYS A 2 -34.41 -60.68 -62.56
CA LYS A 2 -34.45 -59.30 -62.11
C LYS A 2 -33.37 -59.12 -61.09
N ILE A 3 -32.46 -58.15 -61.34
CA ILE A 3 -31.41 -57.79 -60.43
C ILE A 3 -31.90 -56.55 -59.62
N SER A 4 -32.08 -56.77 -58.35
CA SER A 4 -32.47 -55.72 -57.37
C SER A 4 -31.26 -54.82 -57.01
N LYS A 5 -31.42 -53.52 -57.15
CA LYS A 5 -30.44 -52.51 -56.69
C LYS A 5 -30.73 -52.20 -55.23
N ILE A 6 -29.77 -52.47 -54.38
CA ILE A 6 -29.77 -52.04 -52.96
C ILE A 6 -29.12 -50.68 -52.88
N SER A 7 -29.92 -49.63 -52.54
CA SER A 7 -29.42 -48.29 -52.24
C SER A 7 -28.94 -48.24 -50.79
N LYS A 8 -27.67 -47.93 -50.56
CA LYS A 8 -27.11 -47.63 -49.24
C LYS A 8 -27.36 -46.16 -48.93
N ALA A 9 -28.19 -45.88 -47.94
CA ALA A 9 -28.32 -44.56 -47.35
C ALA A 9 -27.14 -44.34 -46.39
N VAL A 10 -26.35 -43.29 -46.66
CA VAL A 10 -25.28 -42.80 -45.74
C VAL A 10 -25.92 -41.77 -44.84
N LEU A 11 -26.13 -42.13 -43.56
CA LEU A 11 -26.46 -41.15 -42.52
C LEU A 11 -25.17 -40.37 -42.13
N GLY A 12 -25.08 -39.14 -42.58
CA GLY A 12 -24.05 -38.23 -42.11
C GLY A 12 -24.40 -37.72 -40.72
N SER A 13 -23.67 -38.15 -39.72
CA SER A 13 -23.73 -37.57 -38.36
C SER A 13 -23.03 -36.19 -38.36
N VAL A 14 -23.79 -35.12 -38.31
CA VAL A 14 -23.26 -33.78 -38.05
C VAL A 14 -22.94 -33.68 -36.55
N ALA A 15 -21.69 -33.78 -36.20
CA ALA A 15 -21.21 -33.47 -34.84
C ALA A 15 -21.27 -31.95 -34.65
N LEU A 16 -22.25 -31.50 -33.88
CA LEU A 16 -22.37 -30.11 -33.44
C LEU A 16 -21.32 -29.92 -32.32
N SER A 17 -20.14 -29.40 -32.70
CA SER A 17 -19.13 -28.99 -31.73
C SER A 17 -19.64 -27.73 -31.05
N ALA A 18 -20.18 -27.85 -29.84
CA ALA A 18 -20.43 -26.70 -28.97
C ALA A 18 -19.07 -26.09 -28.60
N VAL A 19 -18.71 -24.99 -29.24
CA VAL A 19 -17.62 -24.14 -28.78
C VAL A 19 -18.14 -23.47 -27.51
N LEU A 20 -17.71 -23.97 -26.35
CA LEU A 20 -17.79 -23.25 -25.10
C LEU A 20 -16.89 -22.01 -25.24
N THR A 21 -17.45 -20.90 -25.68
CA THR A 21 -16.83 -19.59 -25.49
C THR A 21 -16.87 -19.34 -23.98
N GLY A 22 -15.81 -19.73 -23.27
CA GLY A 22 -15.59 -19.18 -21.95
C GLY A 22 -15.62 -17.66 -22.10
N ALA A 23 -16.48 -16.98 -21.35
CA ALA A 23 -16.40 -15.53 -21.24
C ALA A 23 -14.95 -15.21 -20.84
N ALA A 24 -14.21 -14.52 -21.72
CA ALA A 24 -12.93 -13.98 -21.32
C ALA A 24 -13.22 -13.04 -20.15
N LEU A 25 -12.63 -13.29 -18.99
CA LEU A 25 -12.66 -12.33 -17.89
C LEU A 25 -12.11 -11.01 -18.44
N ALA A 26 -12.72 -9.91 -18.06
CA ALA A 26 -12.25 -8.59 -18.43
C ALA A 26 -10.87 -8.35 -17.80
N ASP A 27 -9.96 -7.70 -18.54
CA ASP A 27 -8.66 -7.35 -17.96
C ASP A 27 -8.85 -6.41 -16.77
N PRO A 28 -8.21 -6.65 -15.61
CA PRO A 28 -8.23 -5.70 -14.51
C PRO A 28 -7.50 -4.41 -14.86
N ALA A 29 -7.81 -3.35 -14.11
CA ALA A 29 -7.14 -2.06 -14.25
C ALA A 29 -6.60 -1.56 -12.93
N ILE A 30 -5.49 -0.81 -12.96
CA ILE A 30 -4.98 -0.08 -11.80
C ILE A 30 -4.73 1.38 -12.15
N ILE A 31 -5.10 2.28 -11.25
CA ILE A 31 -4.84 3.71 -11.36
C ILE A 31 -3.98 4.12 -10.17
N TYR A 32 -2.74 4.52 -10.45
CA TYR A 32 -1.80 4.99 -9.44
C TYR A 32 -2.13 6.42 -9.00
N ASP A 33 -1.87 6.72 -7.73
CA ASP A 33 -2.04 8.06 -7.21
C ASP A 33 -0.94 9.02 -7.68
N LEU A 34 -1.11 10.29 -7.36
CA LEU A 34 -0.11 11.33 -7.61
C LEU A 34 1.17 11.04 -6.81
N GLY A 35 2.33 11.43 -7.35
CA GLY A 35 3.64 11.14 -6.74
C GLY A 35 4.56 10.31 -7.65
N GLY A 36 3.98 9.66 -8.68
CA GLY A 36 4.72 8.86 -9.65
C GLY A 36 4.66 7.36 -9.37
N LYS A 37 4.49 6.57 -10.42
CA LYS A 37 4.36 5.11 -10.39
C LYS A 37 5.56 4.41 -9.73
N PHE A 38 6.77 4.94 -9.94
CA PHE A 38 8.02 4.34 -9.46
C PHE A 38 8.63 5.13 -8.30
N ASP A 39 7.79 5.45 -7.31
CA ASP A 39 8.14 6.22 -6.12
C ASP A 39 8.99 5.46 -5.09
N LYS A 40 9.31 4.20 -5.34
CA LYS A 40 9.98 3.28 -4.41
C LYS A 40 9.19 2.98 -3.13
N SER A 41 7.92 3.35 -3.06
CA SER A 41 7.06 3.32 -1.90
C SER A 41 5.68 2.78 -2.27
N PHE A 42 4.63 3.56 -2.08
CA PHE A 42 3.22 3.20 -2.21
C PHE A 42 2.78 2.80 -3.63
N ASN A 43 3.03 3.67 -4.62
CA ASN A 43 2.63 3.37 -5.99
C ASN A 43 3.45 2.23 -6.61
N GLU A 44 4.76 2.15 -6.30
CA GLU A 44 5.59 1.04 -6.76
C GLU A 44 5.19 -0.28 -6.09
N ALA A 45 4.75 -0.27 -4.82
CA ALA A 45 4.17 -1.46 -4.19
C ALA A 45 2.90 -1.92 -4.93
N ALA A 46 2.01 -1.00 -5.29
CA ALA A 46 0.83 -1.33 -6.08
C ALA A 46 1.18 -1.89 -7.47
N TYR A 47 2.17 -1.32 -8.14
CA TYR A 47 2.71 -1.83 -9.40
C TYR A 47 3.29 -3.24 -9.25
N ASN A 48 4.07 -3.48 -8.21
CA ASN A 48 4.67 -4.78 -7.94
C ASN A 48 3.60 -5.85 -7.71
N GLY A 49 2.50 -5.52 -7.05
CA GLY A 49 1.35 -6.41 -6.89
C GLY A 49 0.70 -6.79 -8.21
N ALA A 50 0.50 -5.82 -9.10
CA ALA A 50 -0.05 -6.06 -10.44
C ALA A 50 0.88 -6.92 -11.31
N GLU A 51 2.19 -6.68 -11.26
CA GLU A 51 3.20 -7.47 -11.98
C GLU A 51 3.33 -8.90 -11.41
N ALA A 52 3.22 -9.06 -10.07
CA ALA A 52 3.22 -10.37 -9.43
C ALA A 52 2.00 -11.19 -9.89
N TRP A 53 0.81 -10.60 -9.89
CA TRP A 53 -0.40 -11.23 -10.41
C TRP A 53 -0.24 -11.64 -11.88
N LYS A 54 0.30 -10.76 -12.72
CA LYS A 54 0.55 -11.03 -14.13
C LYS A 54 1.54 -12.17 -14.32
N ALA A 55 2.60 -12.23 -13.52
CA ALA A 55 3.61 -13.29 -13.58
C ALA A 55 3.03 -14.66 -13.16
N GLU A 56 2.13 -14.66 -12.16
CA GLU A 56 1.50 -15.88 -11.65
C GLU A 56 0.43 -16.44 -12.59
N THR A 57 -0.43 -15.54 -13.11
CA THR A 57 -1.61 -15.95 -13.89
C THR A 57 -1.38 -15.97 -15.40
N GLY A 58 -0.39 -15.25 -15.90
CA GLY A 58 -0.19 -14.97 -17.32
C GLY A 58 -1.23 -14.01 -17.91
N GLY A 59 -2.06 -13.38 -17.05
CA GLY A 59 -3.07 -12.39 -17.43
C GLY A 59 -2.46 -11.08 -17.90
N ASN A 60 -3.31 -10.18 -18.37
CA ASN A 60 -2.93 -8.80 -18.69
C ASN A 60 -3.73 -7.85 -17.81
N TYR A 61 -3.21 -6.67 -17.59
CA TYR A 61 -3.91 -5.57 -16.94
C TYR A 61 -3.61 -4.27 -17.67
N ILE A 62 -4.45 -3.26 -17.48
CA ILE A 62 -4.22 -1.91 -17.95
C ILE A 62 -3.91 -1.00 -16.77
N ASP A 63 -3.04 -0.01 -16.99
CA ASP A 63 -2.67 0.92 -15.92
C ASP A 63 -2.71 2.38 -16.37
N LEU A 64 -2.80 3.26 -15.39
CA LEU A 64 -2.75 4.71 -15.61
C LEU A 64 -2.07 5.39 -14.42
N GLU A 65 -1.15 6.29 -14.74
CA GLU A 65 -0.57 7.24 -13.81
C GLU A 65 -1.28 8.59 -13.94
N LEU A 66 -1.89 9.07 -12.84
CA LEU A 66 -2.54 10.37 -12.82
C LEU A 66 -1.52 11.50 -12.88
N GLN A 67 -1.86 12.56 -13.60
CA GLN A 67 -1.07 13.79 -13.65
C GLN A 67 -1.65 14.91 -12.78
N ASN A 68 -2.93 14.83 -12.47
CA ASN A 68 -3.63 15.75 -11.56
C ASN A 68 -4.98 15.16 -11.11
N ASP A 69 -5.54 15.70 -10.02
CA ASP A 69 -6.79 15.23 -9.42
C ASP A 69 -8.01 15.32 -10.35
N ALA A 70 -8.04 16.30 -11.25
CA ALA A 70 -9.18 16.48 -12.16
C ALA A 70 -9.36 15.31 -13.16
N GLN A 71 -8.37 14.44 -13.30
CA GLN A 71 -8.44 13.28 -14.19
C GLN A 71 -9.16 12.07 -13.55
N ARG A 72 -9.42 12.04 -12.24
CA ARG A 72 -9.91 10.86 -11.51
C ARG A 72 -11.23 10.33 -12.08
N GLU A 73 -12.27 11.15 -12.18
CA GLU A 73 -13.56 10.71 -12.73
C GLU A 73 -13.46 10.26 -14.19
N GLN A 74 -12.70 10.99 -15.02
CA GLN A 74 -12.51 10.64 -16.42
C GLN A 74 -11.79 9.30 -16.57
N ALA A 75 -10.79 9.03 -15.72
CA ALA A 75 -10.07 7.77 -15.73
C ALA A 75 -10.98 6.59 -15.38
N LEU A 76 -11.79 6.74 -14.32
CA LEU A 76 -12.76 5.72 -13.91
C LEU A 76 -13.77 5.43 -15.02
N ARG A 77 -14.44 6.46 -15.57
CA ARG A 77 -15.41 6.27 -16.66
C ARG A 77 -14.78 5.65 -17.90
N ARG A 78 -13.53 6.02 -18.21
CA ARG A 78 -12.80 5.46 -19.35
C ARG A 78 -12.58 3.96 -19.16
N PHE A 79 -12.05 3.52 -18.02
CA PHE A 79 -11.74 2.11 -17.79
C PHE A 79 -13.01 1.27 -17.66
N ALA A 80 -14.02 1.74 -16.94
CA ALA A 80 -15.30 1.06 -16.83
C ALA A 80 -16.01 0.94 -18.18
N SER A 81 -16.00 2.01 -19.03
CA SER A 81 -16.55 1.95 -20.39
C SER A 81 -15.78 1.02 -21.33
N GLN A 82 -14.51 0.74 -21.06
CA GLN A 82 -13.70 -0.24 -21.78
C GLN A 82 -13.94 -1.67 -21.30
N GLY A 83 -14.72 -1.85 -20.23
CA GLY A 83 -15.05 -3.13 -19.65
C GLY A 83 -13.98 -3.67 -18.70
N ALA A 84 -13.06 -2.83 -18.21
CA ALA A 84 -12.08 -3.27 -17.20
C ALA A 84 -12.79 -3.70 -15.92
N ASN A 85 -12.39 -4.84 -15.35
CA ASN A 85 -12.97 -5.38 -14.11
C ASN A 85 -11.99 -6.35 -13.43
N PRO A 86 -11.56 -6.12 -12.16
CA PRO A 86 -11.86 -4.93 -11.36
C PRO A 86 -11.09 -3.69 -11.81
N ILE A 87 -11.49 -2.51 -11.29
CA ILE A 87 -10.69 -1.29 -11.36
C ILE A 87 -10.18 -0.97 -9.95
N VAL A 88 -8.86 -1.06 -9.77
CA VAL A 88 -8.20 -0.76 -8.50
C VAL A 88 -7.66 0.67 -8.52
N MET A 89 -7.96 1.43 -7.49
CA MET A 89 -7.45 2.79 -7.30
C MET A 89 -6.56 2.85 -6.08
N ALA A 90 -5.31 3.27 -6.27
CA ALA A 90 -4.39 3.54 -5.18
C ALA A 90 -4.59 4.96 -4.65
N GLY A 91 -4.64 5.10 -3.28
CA GLY A 91 -4.64 6.39 -2.59
C GLY A 91 -6.00 6.85 -2.05
N PHE A 92 -5.93 7.82 -1.15
CA PHE A 92 -7.07 8.27 -0.34
C PHE A 92 -7.99 9.31 -1.00
N SER A 93 -7.61 9.88 -2.13
CA SER A 93 -8.32 11.03 -2.74
C SER A 93 -9.41 10.63 -3.74
N TRP A 94 -9.95 9.40 -3.66
CA TRP A 94 -10.90 8.87 -4.65
C TRP A 94 -12.37 9.00 -4.28
N THR A 95 -12.70 9.33 -3.03
CA THR A 95 -14.08 9.29 -2.51
C THR A 95 -15.07 10.01 -3.43
N ALA A 96 -14.84 11.28 -3.76
CA ALA A 96 -15.76 12.06 -4.58
C ALA A 96 -15.91 11.51 -6.02
N ALA A 97 -14.81 11.02 -6.61
CA ALA A 97 -14.84 10.46 -7.96
C ALA A 97 -15.59 9.12 -8.00
N LEU A 98 -15.40 8.26 -6.99
CA LEU A 98 -16.10 6.98 -6.88
C LEU A 98 -17.58 7.15 -6.57
N ASP A 99 -17.94 8.05 -5.66
CA ASP A 99 -19.34 8.36 -5.36
C ASP A 99 -20.11 8.83 -6.62
N ALA A 100 -19.42 9.55 -7.51
CA ALA A 100 -20.01 9.99 -8.76
C ALA A 100 -20.08 8.88 -9.81
N VAL A 101 -19.05 8.03 -9.94
CA VAL A 101 -18.88 7.12 -11.07
C VAL A 101 -19.38 5.70 -10.80
N ALA A 102 -19.17 5.15 -9.59
CA ALA A 102 -19.54 3.77 -9.29
C ALA A 102 -21.01 3.45 -9.58
N PRO A 103 -22.00 4.33 -9.25
CA PRO A 103 -23.39 4.07 -9.57
C PRO A 103 -23.72 4.05 -11.08
N GLU A 104 -22.88 4.66 -11.93
CA GLU A 104 -23.05 4.66 -13.40
C GLU A 104 -22.67 3.30 -14.01
N PHE A 105 -21.87 2.49 -13.31
CA PHE A 105 -21.30 1.23 -13.77
C PHE A 105 -21.54 0.10 -12.76
N ALA A 106 -22.80 -0.23 -12.52
CA ALA A 106 -23.21 -1.20 -11.49
C ALA A 106 -22.62 -2.61 -11.68
N ASP A 107 -22.23 -2.98 -12.89
CA ASP A 107 -21.64 -4.29 -13.23
C ASP A 107 -20.08 -4.26 -13.20
N THR A 108 -19.49 -3.13 -12.78
CA THR A 108 -18.03 -3.01 -12.61
C THR A 108 -17.68 -3.01 -11.12
N ASN A 109 -16.75 -3.86 -10.72
CA ASN A 109 -16.23 -3.93 -9.37
C ASN A 109 -15.07 -2.95 -9.20
N PHE A 110 -15.19 -2.06 -8.22
CA PHE A 110 -14.17 -1.08 -7.88
C PHE A 110 -13.51 -1.46 -6.57
N VAL A 111 -12.19 -1.32 -6.50
CA VAL A 111 -11.42 -1.52 -5.26
C VAL A 111 -10.62 -0.25 -4.98
N VAL A 112 -10.85 0.38 -3.85
CA VAL A 112 -10.11 1.58 -3.45
C VAL A 112 -9.24 1.32 -2.23
N ILE A 113 -8.01 1.83 -2.26
CA ILE A 113 -7.04 1.70 -1.19
C ILE A 113 -6.92 3.05 -0.47
N ASP A 114 -6.92 3.03 0.88
CA ASP A 114 -6.72 4.16 1.78
C ASP A 114 -7.90 5.13 1.92
N THR A 115 -9.08 4.78 1.45
CA THR A 115 -10.30 5.55 1.75
C THR A 115 -11.52 4.63 1.79
N VAL A 116 -12.62 5.12 2.40
CA VAL A 116 -13.89 4.39 2.47
C VAL A 116 -14.92 5.05 1.56
N VAL A 117 -15.55 4.23 0.71
CA VAL A 117 -16.64 4.62 -0.18
C VAL A 117 -17.79 3.64 -0.04
N ASP A 118 -18.96 4.11 0.39
CA ASP A 118 -20.14 3.29 0.63
C ASP A 118 -21.01 3.17 -0.64
N GLN A 119 -20.56 2.29 -1.55
CA GLN A 119 -21.27 1.96 -2.78
C GLN A 119 -21.35 0.43 -2.92
N PRO A 120 -22.45 -0.14 -3.50
CA PRO A 120 -22.67 -1.59 -3.52
C PRO A 120 -21.67 -2.37 -4.37
N ASN A 121 -20.94 -1.72 -5.25
CA ASN A 121 -19.91 -2.29 -6.13
C ASN A 121 -18.50 -1.74 -5.82
N VAL A 122 -18.28 -1.27 -4.59
CA VAL A 122 -16.97 -0.78 -4.13
C VAL A 122 -16.50 -1.59 -2.92
N GLN A 123 -15.28 -2.11 -3.01
CA GLN A 123 -14.51 -2.60 -1.87
C GLN A 123 -13.52 -1.50 -1.45
N SER A 124 -13.50 -1.18 -0.17
CA SER A 124 -12.56 -0.23 0.44
C SER A 124 -11.54 -1.01 1.27
N ILE A 125 -10.26 -0.86 0.98
CA ILE A 125 -9.17 -1.51 1.71
C ILE A 125 -8.42 -0.44 2.50
N LEU A 126 -8.42 -0.56 3.83
CA LEU A 126 -7.63 0.24 4.74
C LEU A 126 -6.55 -0.61 5.41
N PHE A 127 -5.56 0.05 5.97
CA PHE A 127 -4.50 -0.60 6.73
C PHE A 127 -4.43 -0.05 8.15
N ASP A 128 -3.96 -0.85 9.09
CA ASP A 128 -3.67 -0.41 10.46
C ASP A 128 -2.25 0.14 10.56
N GLU A 129 -1.97 1.22 9.81
CA GLU A 129 -0.64 1.82 9.71
C GLU A 129 -0.07 2.23 11.06
N HIS A 130 -0.94 2.63 12.01
CA HIS A 130 -0.54 2.98 13.38
C HIS A 130 0.13 1.80 14.10
N THR A 131 -0.33 0.58 13.87
CA THR A 131 0.25 -0.62 14.51
C THR A 131 1.61 -1.01 13.93
N GLY A 132 1.77 -0.95 12.59
CA GLY A 132 3.07 -1.13 11.94
C GLY A 132 4.06 -0.03 12.32
N SER A 133 3.58 1.23 12.37
CA SER A 133 4.39 2.38 12.79
C SER A 133 4.82 2.29 14.26
N PHE A 134 3.99 1.72 15.14
CA PHE A 134 4.36 1.45 16.53
C PHE A 134 5.59 0.56 16.61
N LEU A 135 5.64 -0.53 15.86
CA LEU A 135 6.76 -1.45 15.84
C LEU A 135 8.07 -0.77 15.41
N VAL A 136 8.02 0.02 14.33
CA VAL A 136 9.23 0.73 13.88
C VAL A 136 9.59 1.91 14.78
N GLY A 137 8.64 2.50 15.50
CA GLY A 137 8.88 3.48 16.55
C GLY A 137 9.62 2.87 17.74
N ALA A 138 9.21 1.67 18.17
CA ALA A 138 9.92 0.92 19.20
C ALA A 138 11.35 0.57 18.78
N LEU A 139 11.54 0.09 17.53
CA LEU A 139 12.87 -0.19 16.97
C LEU A 139 13.75 1.06 16.88
N ALA A 140 13.17 2.22 16.50
CA ALA A 140 13.86 3.50 16.47
C ALA A 140 14.38 3.89 17.88
N ALA A 141 13.52 3.78 18.90
CA ALA A 141 13.89 4.12 20.27
C ALA A 141 14.95 3.18 20.86
N LEU A 142 14.91 1.89 20.52
CA LEU A 142 15.94 0.91 20.89
C LEU A 142 17.28 1.19 20.21
N LYS A 143 17.27 1.73 18.98
CA LYS A 143 18.47 2.03 18.19
C LYS A 143 19.09 3.37 18.53
N SER A 144 18.29 4.36 18.89
CA SER A 144 18.72 5.74 19.10
C SER A 144 19.69 5.85 20.29
N GLU A 145 20.78 6.56 20.07
CA GLU A 145 21.77 6.92 21.11
C GLU A 145 21.44 8.27 21.75
N THR A 146 20.75 9.15 21.04
CA THR A 146 20.41 10.50 21.51
C THR A 146 19.07 10.56 22.24
N GLY A 147 18.20 9.59 22.02
CA GLY A 147 16.81 9.60 22.47
C GLY A 147 15.94 10.59 21.71
N THR A 148 16.45 11.21 20.62
CA THR A 148 15.71 12.12 19.76
C THR A 148 15.43 11.47 18.41
N LEU A 149 14.17 11.39 18.03
CA LEU A 149 13.68 10.71 16.84
C LEU A 149 12.94 11.70 15.94
N GLY A 150 13.14 11.57 14.63
CA GLY A 150 12.45 12.39 13.64
C GLY A 150 11.34 11.61 12.92
N PHE A 151 10.38 12.37 12.41
CA PHE A 151 9.37 11.91 11.46
C PHE A 151 9.24 12.96 10.36
N VAL A 152 9.29 12.49 9.11
CA VAL A 152 9.02 13.31 7.93
C VAL A 152 7.86 12.67 7.18
N GLY A 153 6.69 13.30 7.28
CA GLY A 153 5.51 12.92 6.51
C GLY A 153 5.50 13.58 5.13
N GLY A 154 4.77 12.98 4.20
CA GLY A 154 4.48 13.60 2.91
C GLY A 154 3.46 14.72 3.07
N MET A 155 2.23 14.49 2.69
CA MET A 155 1.15 15.45 2.84
C MET A 155 0.63 15.52 4.28
N ASP A 156 0.43 16.73 4.81
CA ASP A 156 -0.15 16.96 6.14
C ASP A 156 -1.66 16.66 6.12
N VAL A 157 -2.01 15.41 6.39
CA VAL A 157 -3.39 14.87 6.40
C VAL A 157 -3.55 13.82 7.51
N PRO A 158 -4.80 13.56 7.98
CA PRO A 158 -5.05 12.63 9.08
C PRO A 158 -4.44 11.23 8.89
N LEU A 159 -4.41 10.70 7.67
CA LEU A 159 -3.79 9.42 7.36
C LEU A 159 -2.29 9.41 7.71
N ILE A 160 -1.57 10.49 7.43
CA ILE A 160 -0.13 10.56 7.71
C ILE A 160 0.14 10.86 9.19
N HIS A 161 -0.74 11.58 9.86
CA HIS A 161 -0.73 11.68 11.33
C HIS A 161 -0.95 10.31 12.01
N LYS A 162 -1.70 9.39 11.40
CA LYS A 162 -1.86 8.02 11.89
C LYS A 162 -0.52 7.27 11.94
N PHE A 163 0.33 7.41 10.90
CA PHE A 163 1.71 6.87 10.92
C PHE A 163 2.55 7.50 12.02
N TYR A 164 2.54 8.84 12.10
CA TYR A 164 3.29 9.55 13.15
C TYR A 164 2.86 9.13 14.54
N CYS A 165 1.56 9.10 14.80
CA CYS A 165 1.04 8.77 16.13
C CYS A 165 1.40 7.35 16.55
N GLY A 166 1.28 6.37 15.65
CA GLY A 166 1.75 5.01 15.92
C GLY A 166 3.25 4.97 16.23
N TYR A 167 4.07 5.64 15.41
CA TYR A 167 5.51 5.75 15.60
C TYR A 167 5.88 6.36 16.96
N ALA A 168 5.25 7.47 17.32
CA ALA A 168 5.49 8.17 18.57
C ALA A 168 5.09 7.31 19.79
N GLN A 169 3.93 6.63 19.74
CA GLN A 169 3.47 5.73 20.78
C GLN A 169 4.46 4.56 20.99
N GLY A 170 4.92 3.92 19.88
CA GLY A 170 5.91 2.84 19.97
C GLY A 170 7.24 3.31 20.55
N ALA A 171 7.72 4.48 20.13
CA ALA A 171 8.94 5.07 20.69
C ALA A 171 8.81 5.37 22.19
N LYS A 172 7.70 5.97 22.61
CA LYS A 172 7.41 6.28 24.02
C LYS A 172 7.16 5.05 24.88
N HIS A 173 6.64 3.99 24.29
CA HIS A 173 6.45 2.72 25.00
C HIS A 173 7.78 2.13 25.47
N VAL A 174 8.82 2.20 24.65
CA VAL A 174 10.17 1.69 24.94
C VAL A 174 11.01 2.71 25.71
N ASN A 175 10.95 3.97 25.30
CA ASN A 175 11.67 5.07 25.95
C ASN A 175 10.70 6.23 26.24
N PRO A 176 10.12 6.31 27.45
CA PRO A 176 9.20 7.38 27.83
C PRO A 176 9.77 8.79 27.68
N ASP A 177 11.10 8.93 27.77
CA ASP A 177 11.81 10.20 27.68
C ASP A 177 12.18 10.57 26.23
N ALA A 178 11.88 9.70 25.22
CA ALA A 178 12.19 9.99 23.81
C ALA A 178 11.60 11.32 23.36
N THR A 179 12.38 12.10 22.63
CA THR A 179 11.91 13.34 21.99
C THR A 179 11.51 13.07 20.55
N LEU A 180 10.33 13.54 20.14
CA LEU A 180 9.80 13.35 18.79
C LEU A 180 9.80 14.69 18.06
N ILE A 181 10.35 14.71 16.83
CA ILE A 181 10.35 15.86 15.92
C ILE A 181 9.52 15.50 14.71
N GLU A 182 8.37 16.15 14.54
CA GLU A 182 7.40 15.91 13.48
C GLU A 182 7.49 17.01 12.42
N SER A 183 7.51 16.62 11.14
CA SER A 183 7.55 17.51 10.00
C SER A 183 6.83 16.94 8.80
N TYR A 184 6.36 17.80 7.88
CA TYR A 184 5.66 17.41 6.65
C TYR A 184 6.23 18.16 5.45
N THR A 185 6.32 17.51 4.30
CA THR A 185 6.82 18.12 3.06
C THR A 185 5.85 19.12 2.45
N GLY A 186 4.54 19.03 2.79
CA GLY A 186 3.56 20.03 2.35
C GLY A 186 2.12 19.64 2.61
N THR A 187 1.20 20.41 2.03
CA THR A 187 -0.26 20.26 2.18
C THR A 187 -0.97 19.95 0.87
N THR A 188 -0.23 19.69 -0.20
CA THR A 188 -0.75 19.39 -1.54
C THR A 188 -0.11 18.11 -2.07
N PRO A 189 -0.67 17.47 -3.10
CA PRO A 189 -0.10 16.25 -3.68
C PRO A 189 1.36 16.35 -4.15
N ALA A 190 1.89 17.56 -4.39
CA ALA A 190 3.30 17.77 -4.69
C ALA A 190 4.22 17.28 -3.55
N ALA A 191 3.71 17.21 -2.32
CA ALA A 191 4.41 16.69 -1.15
C ALA A 191 4.86 15.22 -1.29
N TRP A 192 4.31 14.46 -2.24
CA TRP A 192 4.68 13.07 -2.49
C TRP A 192 5.89 12.91 -3.42
N ASN A 193 6.34 14.00 -4.06
CA ASN A 193 7.47 13.97 -5.01
C ASN A 193 8.36 15.20 -4.89
N ASP A 194 8.75 15.52 -3.65
CA ASP A 194 9.69 16.61 -3.31
C ASP A 194 10.80 16.08 -2.37
N PRO A 195 11.75 15.27 -2.90
CA PRO A 195 12.84 14.73 -2.09
C PRO A 195 13.80 15.80 -1.59
N VAL A 196 13.84 16.99 -2.21
CA VAL A 196 14.69 18.09 -1.76
C VAL A 196 14.17 18.64 -0.42
N THR A 197 12.90 19.04 -0.36
CA THR A 197 12.28 19.52 0.88
C THR A 197 12.35 18.44 1.97
N ALA A 198 12.07 17.17 1.64
CA ALA A 198 12.14 16.07 2.61
C ALA A 198 13.55 15.87 3.20
N GLY A 199 14.60 15.99 2.37
CA GLY A 199 15.98 15.95 2.81
C GLY A 199 16.36 17.11 3.72
N GLU A 200 15.89 18.33 3.40
CA GLU A 200 16.08 19.51 4.26
C GLU A 200 15.39 19.38 5.64
N LEU A 201 14.19 18.78 5.68
CA LEU A 201 13.49 18.46 6.92
C LEU A 201 14.24 17.41 7.75
N ALA A 202 14.79 16.38 7.11
CA ALA A 202 15.63 15.40 7.79
C ALA A 202 16.90 16.06 8.37
N GLN A 203 17.54 16.97 7.62
CA GLN A 203 18.69 17.74 8.13
C GLN A 203 18.30 18.60 9.34
N ALA A 204 17.16 19.28 9.29
CA ALA A 204 16.68 20.07 10.44
C ALA A 204 16.38 19.20 11.67
N ALA A 205 15.87 17.97 11.48
CA ALA A 205 15.69 17.02 12.56
C ALA A 205 17.03 16.58 13.16
N MET A 206 18.04 16.29 12.31
CA MET A 206 19.40 15.95 12.77
C MET A 206 20.07 17.11 13.51
N ASP A 207 19.92 18.34 13.05
CA ASP A 207 20.43 19.55 13.72
C ASP A 207 19.78 19.75 15.10
N SER A 208 18.56 19.21 15.28
CA SER A 208 17.84 19.17 16.56
C SER A 208 18.14 17.95 17.41
N GLY A 209 19.08 17.09 16.97
CA GLY A 209 19.57 15.95 17.71
C GLY A 209 19.02 14.59 17.28
N ALA A 210 18.14 14.51 16.27
CA ALA A 210 17.62 13.22 15.80
C ALA A 210 18.74 12.35 15.19
N ASP A 211 18.80 11.11 15.57
CA ASP A 211 19.71 10.11 15.01
C ASP A 211 19.00 8.95 14.29
N VAL A 212 17.68 8.91 14.37
CA VAL A 212 16.79 8.04 13.57
C VAL A 212 15.63 8.88 13.03
N VAL A 213 15.33 8.82 11.73
CA VAL A 213 14.21 9.54 11.09
C VAL A 213 13.34 8.58 10.29
N PHE A 214 12.04 8.55 10.58
CA PHE A 214 11.05 7.80 9.82
C PHE A 214 10.49 8.65 8.68
N ALA A 215 10.52 8.12 7.45
CA ALA A 215 10.08 8.80 6.22
C ALA A 215 8.76 8.22 5.70
N ALA A 216 7.61 8.72 6.17
CA ALA A 216 6.29 8.34 5.64
C ALA A 216 5.84 9.33 4.55
N ALA A 217 6.57 9.38 3.41
CA ALA A 217 6.49 10.49 2.46
C ALA A 217 6.51 10.08 0.96
N GLY A 218 6.22 8.81 0.63
CA GLY A 218 6.26 8.36 -0.76
C GLY A 218 7.63 8.62 -1.41
N GLY A 219 7.66 9.09 -2.66
CA GLY A 219 8.89 9.43 -3.37
C GLY A 219 9.75 10.51 -2.71
N SER A 220 9.13 11.42 -1.95
CA SER A 220 9.84 12.43 -1.16
C SER A 220 10.73 11.79 -0.08
N GLY A 221 10.32 10.63 0.45
CA GLY A 221 11.08 9.88 1.44
C GLY A 221 12.49 9.53 1.02
N LEU A 222 12.75 9.41 -0.29
CA LEU A 222 14.10 9.16 -0.83
C LEU A 222 15.10 10.24 -0.41
N GLY A 223 14.65 11.49 -0.28
CA GLY A 223 15.49 12.60 0.21
C GLY A 223 15.87 12.44 1.68
N VAL A 224 14.95 11.94 2.50
CA VAL A 224 15.22 11.62 3.92
C VAL A 224 16.25 10.50 4.03
N LEU A 225 16.02 9.38 3.32
CA LEU A 225 16.91 8.22 3.36
C LEU A 225 18.33 8.60 2.92
N GLN A 226 18.44 9.41 1.86
CA GLN A 226 19.74 9.91 1.38
C GLN A 226 20.43 10.82 2.40
N ALA A 227 19.72 11.81 2.97
CA ALA A 227 20.30 12.76 3.92
C ALA A 227 20.80 12.04 5.20
N MET A 228 20.04 11.08 5.70
CA MET A 228 20.43 10.29 6.87
C MET A 228 21.65 9.41 6.57
N ALA A 229 21.70 8.78 5.39
CA ALA A 229 22.83 7.96 4.96
C ALA A 229 24.12 8.80 4.80
N ASP A 230 24.03 9.97 4.18
CA ASP A 230 25.17 10.90 4.01
C ASP A 230 25.73 11.39 5.35
N ALA A 231 24.86 11.51 6.38
CA ALA A 231 25.23 11.90 7.73
C ALA A 231 25.71 10.71 8.61
N GLY A 232 25.68 9.47 8.09
CA GLY A 232 25.99 8.27 8.88
C GLY A 232 24.99 8.02 10.01
N ARG A 233 23.73 8.39 9.81
CA ARG A 233 22.59 8.22 10.71
C ARG A 233 21.61 7.19 10.19
N TYR A 234 20.58 6.88 10.96
CA TYR A 234 19.60 5.85 10.62
C TYR A 234 18.30 6.44 10.11
N SER A 235 17.71 5.78 9.13
CA SER A 235 16.39 6.11 8.62
C SER A 235 15.47 4.90 8.66
N ILE A 236 14.16 5.14 8.55
CA ILE A 236 13.14 4.12 8.40
C ILE A 236 12.36 4.41 7.11
N GLY A 237 12.28 3.41 6.25
CA GLY A 237 11.50 3.47 5.02
C GLY A 237 10.01 3.19 5.24
N VAL A 238 9.19 3.30 4.17
CA VAL A 238 7.73 3.12 4.24
C VAL A 238 7.18 2.37 3.01
N ASP A 239 6.02 1.75 3.19
CA ASP A 239 5.23 0.99 2.23
C ASP A 239 5.96 -0.24 1.69
N SER A 240 6.97 -0.03 0.84
CA SER A 240 7.85 -1.07 0.31
C SER A 240 9.05 -1.31 1.22
N ASN A 241 9.67 -2.48 1.13
CA ASN A 241 10.98 -2.68 1.73
C ASN A 241 12.04 -1.83 0.99
N GLN A 242 12.46 -0.74 1.63
CA GLN A 242 13.42 0.24 1.13
C GLN A 242 14.85 0.03 1.68
N ASN A 243 15.09 -1.04 2.46
CA ASN A 243 16.39 -1.29 3.11
C ASN A 243 17.56 -1.30 2.12
N TYR A 244 17.32 -1.79 0.89
CA TYR A 244 18.32 -1.90 -0.17
C TYR A 244 18.78 -0.55 -0.74
N LEU A 245 18.06 0.54 -0.51
CA LEU A 245 18.41 1.86 -1.02
C LEU A 245 19.67 2.40 -0.36
N HIS A 246 19.83 2.20 0.96
CA HIS A 246 21.01 2.60 1.72
C HIS A 246 21.35 1.52 2.75
N PRO A 247 21.96 0.39 2.31
CA PRO A 247 22.36 -0.68 3.23
C PRO A 247 23.27 -0.15 4.34
N GLY A 248 22.96 -0.51 5.59
CA GLY A 248 23.69 -0.04 6.77
C GLY A 248 23.25 1.34 7.30
N SER A 249 22.30 2.02 6.65
CA SER A 249 21.68 3.27 7.12
C SER A 249 20.17 3.14 7.30
N VAL A 250 19.46 2.44 6.39
CA VAL A 250 18.04 2.15 6.58
C VAL A 250 17.91 1.06 7.65
N LEU A 251 17.47 1.46 8.86
CA LEU A 251 17.32 0.58 10.02
C LEU A 251 16.30 -0.52 9.74
N THR A 252 15.18 -0.14 9.14
CA THR A 252 14.10 -1.02 8.70
C THR A 252 13.16 -0.23 7.78
N SER A 253 12.13 -0.89 7.24
CA SER A 253 11.03 -0.23 6.54
C SER A 253 9.70 -0.65 7.19
N MET A 254 8.83 0.31 7.47
CA MET A 254 7.45 0.05 7.85
C MET A 254 6.72 -0.40 6.59
N VAL A 255 6.55 -1.71 6.45
CA VAL A 255 5.95 -2.32 5.26
C VAL A 255 4.44 -2.24 5.35
N LYS A 256 3.81 -1.76 4.26
CA LYS A 256 2.37 -1.74 4.03
C LYS A 256 2.09 -2.53 2.75
N ARG A 257 1.37 -3.64 2.86
CA ARG A 257 1.26 -4.64 1.82
C ARG A 257 0.23 -4.26 0.74
N VAL A 258 0.44 -3.09 0.14
CA VAL A 258 -0.33 -2.62 -1.03
C VAL A 258 -0.19 -3.58 -2.21
N ASP A 259 0.98 -4.20 -2.34
CA ASP A 259 1.25 -5.26 -3.32
C ASP A 259 0.28 -6.44 -3.19
N VAL A 260 0.07 -6.93 -1.97
CA VAL A 260 -0.87 -8.02 -1.68
C VAL A 260 -2.31 -7.58 -1.90
N ALA A 261 -2.66 -6.35 -1.47
CA ALA A 261 -4.01 -5.81 -1.69
C ALA A 261 -4.37 -5.76 -3.18
N VAL A 262 -3.45 -5.32 -4.05
CA VAL A 262 -3.66 -5.28 -5.51
C VAL A 262 -3.74 -6.69 -6.11
N THR A 263 -2.80 -7.59 -5.72
CA THR A 263 -2.82 -8.99 -6.22
C THR A 263 -4.13 -9.69 -5.84
N THR A 264 -4.57 -9.53 -4.59
CA THR A 264 -5.84 -10.09 -4.09
C THR A 264 -7.03 -9.49 -4.82
N ALA A 265 -7.07 -8.17 -4.99
CA ALA A 265 -8.13 -7.50 -5.73
C ALA A 265 -8.25 -8.01 -7.18
N PHE A 266 -7.13 -8.21 -7.87
CA PHE A 266 -7.14 -8.73 -9.23
C PHE A 266 -7.61 -10.18 -9.32
N ASN A 267 -7.34 -10.99 -8.30
CA ASN A 267 -7.79 -12.39 -8.24
C ASN A 267 -9.28 -12.52 -7.87
N GLU A 268 -9.75 -11.73 -6.91
CA GLU A 268 -11.06 -11.93 -6.27
C GLU A 268 -12.14 -11.03 -6.83
N ALA A 269 -11.82 -9.76 -7.11
CA ALA A 269 -12.80 -8.79 -7.51
C ALA A 269 -13.15 -8.84 -9.02
N GLY A 270 -12.43 -9.66 -9.80
CA GLY A 270 -12.77 -9.95 -11.20
C GLY A 270 -13.94 -10.93 -11.37
N ASP A 271 -14.33 -11.65 -10.31
CA ASP A 271 -15.44 -12.59 -10.27
C ASP A 271 -16.46 -12.15 -9.23
N ASP A 272 -17.70 -11.90 -9.65
CA ASP A 272 -18.81 -11.50 -8.76
C ASP A 272 -19.08 -12.50 -7.64
N ALA A 273 -18.69 -13.76 -7.81
CA ALA A 273 -18.85 -14.78 -6.76
C ALA A 273 -17.86 -14.63 -5.61
N THR A 274 -16.72 -13.97 -5.84
CA THR A 274 -15.65 -13.74 -4.85
C THR A 274 -15.51 -12.30 -4.44
N PHE A 275 -16.06 -11.36 -5.19
CA PHE A 275 -16.03 -9.94 -4.86
C PHE A 275 -16.77 -9.63 -3.55
N MET A 276 -16.08 -8.94 -2.65
CA MET A 276 -16.59 -8.57 -1.32
C MET A 276 -16.66 -7.04 -1.18
N PRO A 277 -17.78 -6.40 -1.58
CA PRO A 277 -17.94 -4.96 -1.37
C PRO A 277 -17.95 -4.60 0.12
N GLY A 278 -17.64 -3.35 0.43
CA GLY A 278 -17.55 -2.83 1.78
C GLY A 278 -16.13 -2.67 2.29
N LEU A 279 -15.95 -2.64 3.60
CA LEU A 279 -14.68 -2.32 4.24
C LEU A 279 -13.88 -3.58 4.58
N THR A 280 -12.62 -3.60 4.17
CA THR A 280 -11.59 -4.56 4.60
C THR A 280 -10.47 -3.79 5.28
N ILE A 281 -10.02 -4.25 6.45
CA ILE A 281 -8.89 -3.67 7.17
C ILE A 281 -7.77 -4.71 7.25
N LEU A 282 -6.55 -4.31 6.88
CA LEU A 282 -5.37 -5.16 6.88
C LEU A 282 -4.39 -4.65 7.94
N GLY A 283 -4.34 -5.36 9.05
CA GLY A 283 -3.47 -5.05 10.20
C GLY A 283 -2.27 -5.99 10.31
N LEU A 284 -1.71 -6.06 11.53
CA LEU A 284 -0.61 -6.97 11.86
C LEU A 284 -1.03 -8.45 11.80
N ALA A 285 -2.29 -8.76 12.12
CA ALA A 285 -2.80 -10.12 12.12
C ALA A 285 -2.96 -10.70 10.70
N GLU A 286 -3.28 -9.84 9.74
CA GLU A 286 -3.41 -10.16 8.31
C GLU A 286 -2.09 -10.02 7.55
N ASP A 287 -0.97 -9.74 8.25
CA ASP A 287 0.31 -9.36 7.64
C ASP A 287 0.18 -8.19 6.62
N GLY A 288 -0.83 -7.32 6.82
CA GLY A 288 -1.07 -6.14 6.00
C GLY A 288 -0.08 -5.01 6.26
N VAL A 289 0.42 -4.93 7.50
CA VAL A 289 1.48 -4.01 7.92
C VAL A 289 2.52 -4.74 8.77
N GLY A 290 3.73 -4.20 8.84
CA GLY A 290 4.80 -4.79 9.63
C GLY A 290 6.12 -4.04 9.45
N TYR A 291 7.23 -4.73 9.69
CA TYR A 291 8.57 -4.18 9.48
C TYR A 291 9.46 -5.16 8.73
N ALA A 292 10.46 -4.66 8.01
CA ALA A 292 11.32 -5.46 7.16
C ALA A 292 12.64 -5.83 7.85
N VAL A 293 13.05 -7.11 7.73
CA VAL A 293 14.38 -7.61 8.09
C VAL A 293 14.93 -8.39 6.89
N ASP A 294 16.10 -8.00 6.40
CA ASP A 294 16.79 -8.66 5.29
C ASP A 294 18.32 -8.49 5.40
N GLU A 295 19.06 -8.92 4.37
CA GLU A 295 20.51 -8.84 4.31
C GLU A 295 21.07 -7.41 4.36
N ASN A 296 20.25 -6.38 4.09
CA ASN A 296 20.71 -4.98 4.04
C ASN A 296 20.67 -4.32 5.43
N ASN A 297 19.85 -4.85 6.36
CA ASN A 297 19.67 -4.26 7.68
C ASN A 297 19.86 -5.22 8.88
N GLN A 298 20.05 -6.52 8.63
CA GLN A 298 20.20 -7.52 9.69
C GLN A 298 21.34 -7.20 10.70
N ASP A 299 22.40 -6.52 10.27
CA ASP A 299 23.50 -6.11 11.12
C ASP A 299 23.18 -4.85 11.96
N LEU A 300 22.11 -4.13 11.64
CA LEU A 300 21.63 -2.96 12.39
C LEU A 300 20.66 -3.32 13.50
N LEU A 301 19.90 -4.41 13.31
CA LEU A 301 18.91 -4.93 14.26
C LEU A 301 19.54 -6.06 15.07
N THR A 302 19.66 -5.87 16.37
CA THR A 302 20.13 -6.97 17.25
C THR A 302 19.02 -8.02 17.41
N GLU A 303 19.40 -9.24 17.78
CA GLU A 303 18.42 -10.29 18.11
C GLU A 303 17.43 -9.83 19.20
N GLU A 304 17.89 -9.05 20.18
CA GLU A 304 17.06 -8.48 21.24
C GLU A 304 16.04 -7.46 20.70
N MET A 305 16.45 -6.60 19.77
CA MET A 305 15.55 -5.63 19.12
C MET A 305 14.45 -6.36 18.34
N VAL A 306 14.81 -7.37 17.56
CA VAL A 306 13.84 -8.18 16.79
C VAL A 306 12.92 -8.93 17.75
N ALA A 307 13.44 -9.57 18.80
CA ALA A 307 12.62 -10.27 19.78
C ALA A 307 11.64 -9.33 20.50
N THR A 308 12.07 -8.10 20.82
CA THR A 308 11.19 -7.08 21.41
C THR A 308 10.08 -6.67 20.42
N ALA A 309 10.40 -6.43 19.15
CA ALA A 309 9.40 -6.06 18.14
C ALA A 309 8.37 -7.19 17.91
N GLU A 310 8.82 -8.46 17.89
CA GLU A 310 7.92 -9.61 17.73
C GLU A 310 7.02 -9.81 18.97
N ASP A 311 7.53 -9.58 20.18
CA ASP A 311 6.72 -9.62 21.40
C ASP A 311 5.67 -8.50 21.43
N LEU A 312 6.05 -7.27 21.05
CA LEU A 312 5.12 -6.16 20.90
C LEU A 312 4.05 -6.43 19.82
N LYS A 313 4.45 -6.99 18.67
CA LYS A 313 3.52 -7.43 17.62
C LYS A 313 2.50 -8.43 18.18
N ALA A 314 2.96 -9.44 18.93
CA ALA A 314 2.09 -10.43 19.52
C ALA A 314 1.11 -9.82 20.55
N GLN A 315 1.57 -8.88 21.39
CA GLN A 315 0.73 -8.19 22.36
C GLN A 315 -0.31 -7.29 21.68
N ILE A 316 0.03 -6.60 20.60
CA ILE A 316 -0.92 -5.78 19.83
C ILE A 316 -1.99 -6.69 19.19
N ILE A 317 -1.60 -7.80 18.56
CA ILE A 317 -2.53 -8.76 17.94
C ILE A 317 -3.45 -9.39 19.00
N ALA A 318 -2.93 -9.66 20.20
CA ALA A 318 -3.72 -10.19 21.32
C ALA A 318 -4.67 -9.15 21.97
N GLY A 319 -4.47 -7.86 21.67
CA GLY A 319 -5.20 -6.76 22.30
C GLY A 319 -4.70 -6.36 23.69
N ASP A 320 -3.52 -6.85 24.11
CA ASP A 320 -2.87 -6.47 25.36
C ASP A 320 -2.26 -5.06 25.29
N ILE A 321 -1.87 -4.64 24.09
CA ILE A 321 -1.48 -3.26 23.76
C ILE A 321 -2.46 -2.71 22.74
N GLU A 322 -3.13 -1.62 23.10
CA GLU A 322 -3.99 -0.84 22.19
C GLU A 322 -3.18 0.35 21.67
N VAL A 323 -2.93 0.38 20.37
CA VAL A 323 -2.28 1.51 19.71
C VAL A 323 -3.38 2.46 19.24
N HIS A 324 -3.34 3.71 19.71
CA HIS A 324 -4.35 4.70 19.35
C HIS A 324 -4.27 5.08 17.87
N ASP A 325 -5.39 5.00 17.17
CA ASP A 325 -5.53 5.45 15.78
C ASP A 325 -5.94 6.93 15.75
N TYR A 326 -5.04 7.80 15.28
CA TYR A 326 -5.26 9.24 15.14
C TYR A 326 -6.54 9.59 14.37
N THR A 327 -6.95 8.75 13.40
CA THR A 327 -8.12 9.04 12.57
C THR A 327 -9.44 8.94 13.32
N THR A 328 -9.48 8.35 14.51
CA THR A 328 -10.69 8.19 15.32
C THR A 328 -11.17 9.49 15.97
N ASP A 329 -10.23 10.34 16.40
CA ASP A 329 -10.56 11.58 17.15
C ASP A 329 -9.61 12.74 16.88
N SER A 330 -8.65 12.59 15.96
CA SER A 330 -7.61 13.55 15.62
C SER A 330 -6.73 13.94 16.81
N SER A 331 -6.47 13.01 17.73
CA SER A 331 -5.55 13.17 18.84
C SER A 331 -4.43 12.14 18.82
N CYS A 332 -3.32 12.45 19.47
CA CYS A 332 -2.20 11.54 19.64
C CYS A 332 -1.77 11.50 21.11
N PRO A 333 -2.30 10.60 21.92
CA PRO A 333 -1.91 10.46 23.32
C PRO A 333 -0.49 9.86 23.41
N LEU A 334 0.42 10.57 24.07
CA LEU A 334 1.83 10.19 24.24
C LEU A 334 2.22 10.15 25.73
#